data_fa7a871db7273d2ca7ea53bb64f5265e
#
_entry.id   fa7a871db7273d2ca7ea53bb64f5265e
#
_cell.length_a   1.000
_cell.length_b   1.000
_cell.length_c   1.000
_cell.angle_alpha   90.00
_cell.angle_beta   90.00
_cell.angle_gamma   90.00
#
_symmetry.space_group_name_H-M   'P 1'
#
loop_
_entity.id
_entity.type
_entity.pdbx_description
1 polymer ?
#
loop_
_entity_poly.entity_id
_entity_poly.type
_entity_poly.pdbx_seq_one_letter_code
_entity_poly.pdbx_strand_id
1 'polypeptide(L)'
;MSNNIILVTGATGKVGQTFINRLLADSIFNSFTVRALCHNRELPPHPRIQNIHGSIEHRDLVEKAMDGVTHVLHLATVKETPEQIMDVAVKGLFWLLEACRTSPTFKQFIMVGGDAGMGHFVYPH
;
A
#
# COMPACT_ATOMS: atom_id res chain seq x y z
N MET A 1 -8.93 -22.80 5.35
CA MET A 1 -9.29 -21.39 5.43
C MET A 1 -8.32 -20.55 4.65
N SER A 2 -8.84 -19.72 3.80
CA SER A 2 -7.98 -18.81 3.08
C SER A 2 -7.72 -17.59 3.95
N ASN A 3 -6.48 -17.20 4.04
CA ASN A 3 -6.09 -15.99 4.72
C ASN A 3 -5.80 -14.91 3.69
N ASN A 4 -6.36 -13.75 3.89
CA ASN A 4 -6.10 -12.61 3.03
C ASN A 4 -5.07 -11.70 3.69
N ILE A 5 -4.11 -11.27 2.90
CA ILE A 5 -3.09 -10.31 3.35
C ILE A 5 -3.24 -9.06 2.49
N ILE A 6 -3.50 -7.93 3.14
CA ILE A 6 -3.54 -6.66 2.45
C ILE A 6 -2.28 -5.86 2.77
N LEU A 7 -1.53 -5.54 1.71
CA LEU A 7 -0.37 -4.66 1.84
C LEU A 7 -0.84 -3.22 1.72
N VAL A 8 -0.54 -2.40 2.71
CA VAL A 8 -0.91 -1.00 2.72
C VAL A 8 0.36 -0.17 2.66
N THR A 9 0.53 0.59 1.58
CA THR A 9 1.60 1.59 1.51
C THR A 9 1.05 2.90 2.06
N GLY A 10 1.90 3.71 2.65
CA GLY A 10 1.42 4.93 3.31
C GLY A 10 0.60 4.62 4.56
N ALA A 11 0.88 3.49 5.20
CA ALA A 11 0.07 2.98 6.30
C ALA A 11 0.04 3.89 7.52
N THR A 12 1.10 4.66 7.75
CA THR A 12 1.20 5.54 8.91
C THR A 12 0.59 6.92 8.69
N GLY A 13 0.12 7.19 7.48
CA GLY A 13 -0.60 8.44 7.19
C GLY A 13 -2.02 8.39 7.74
N LYS A 14 -2.72 9.52 7.69
CA LYS A 14 -4.07 9.62 8.21
C LYS A 14 -5.04 8.64 7.56
N VAL A 15 -5.03 8.60 6.23
CA VAL A 15 -5.95 7.72 5.50
C VAL A 15 -5.62 6.26 5.77
N GLY A 16 -4.32 5.93 5.77
CA GLY A 16 -3.89 4.57 6.04
C GLY A 16 -4.32 4.08 7.41
N GLN A 17 -4.08 4.89 8.44
CA GLN A 17 -4.46 4.51 9.80
C GLN A 17 -5.98 4.38 9.95
N THR A 18 -6.73 5.30 9.37
CA THR A 18 -8.19 5.23 9.42
C THR A 18 -8.70 3.95 8.75
N PHE A 19 -8.16 3.65 7.57
CA PHE A 19 -8.54 2.43 6.85
C PHE A 19 -8.24 1.19 7.68
N ILE A 20 -7.02 1.11 8.22
CA ILE A 20 -6.60 -0.07 8.97
C ILE A 20 -7.44 -0.25 10.22
N ASN A 21 -7.72 0.82 10.94
CA ASN A 21 -8.55 0.74 12.14
C ASN A 21 -9.95 0.25 11.81
N ARG A 22 -10.54 0.71 10.73
CA ARG A 22 -11.86 0.26 10.33
C ARG A 22 -11.86 -1.20 9.89
N LEU A 23 -10.84 -1.62 9.16
CA LEU A 23 -10.72 -3.01 8.74
C LEU A 23 -10.61 -3.94 9.94
N LEU A 24 -9.80 -3.56 10.92
CA LEU A 24 -9.61 -4.38 12.11
C LEU A 24 -10.85 -4.44 12.98
N ALA A 25 -11.67 -3.41 12.95
CA ALA A 25 -12.86 -3.34 13.79
C ALA A 25 -14.05 -4.08 13.19
N ASP A 26 -14.05 -4.36 11.89
CA ASP A 26 -15.19 -4.98 11.22
C ASP A 26 -15.01 -6.48 11.10
N SER A 27 -15.97 -7.23 11.62
CA SER A 27 -15.88 -8.68 11.67
C SER A 27 -15.88 -9.35 10.30
N ILE A 28 -16.39 -8.68 9.26
CA ILE A 28 -16.36 -9.28 7.94
C ILE A 28 -14.94 -9.39 7.38
N PHE A 29 -13.98 -8.66 7.97
CA PHE A 29 -12.58 -8.71 7.55
C PHE A 29 -11.70 -9.53 8.52
N ASN A 30 -12.32 -10.42 9.31
CA ASN A 30 -11.54 -11.20 10.28
C ASN A 30 -10.46 -12.07 9.65
N SER A 31 -10.63 -12.45 8.39
CA SER A 31 -9.62 -13.26 7.69
C SER A 31 -8.45 -12.42 7.15
N PHE A 32 -8.52 -11.10 7.28
CA PHE A 32 -7.48 -10.23 6.73
C PHE A 32 -6.39 -9.96 7.75
N THR A 33 -5.15 -10.03 7.30
CA THR A 33 -3.98 -9.53 8.02
C THR A 33 -3.46 -8.32 7.26
N VAL A 34 -3.10 -7.29 7.99
CA VAL A 34 -2.54 -6.07 7.42
C VAL A 34 -1.03 -6.16 7.42
N ARG A 35 -0.44 -5.96 6.26
CA ARG A 35 1.01 -5.79 6.14
C ARG A 35 1.25 -4.32 5.86
N ALA A 36 1.75 -3.61 6.86
CA ALA A 36 1.91 -2.17 6.78
C ALA A 36 3.33 -1.83 6.33
N LEU A 37 3.45 -1.18 5.19
CA LEU A 37 4.75 -0.71 4.72
C LEU A 37 5.01 0.66 5.33
N CYS A 38 6.04 0.72 6.15
CA CYS A 38 6.37 1.89 6.97
C CYS A 38 7.72 2.45 6.57
N HIS A 39 7.85 3.77 6.57
CA HIS A 39 9.11 4.42 6.26
C HIS A 39 9.81 4.91 7.53
N ASN A 40 9.28 5.93 8.19
CA ASN A 40 9.91 6.51 9.38
C ASN A 40 9.19 6.14 10.67
N ARG A 41 7.95 5.73 10.58
CA ARG A 41 7.14 5.38 11.75
C ARG A 41 6.54 4.01 11.52
N GLU A 42 6.09 3.38 12.59
CA GLU A 42 5.37 2.13 12.46
C GLU A 42 4.06 2.19 13.25
N LEU A 43 3.16 1.28 12.92
CA LEU A 43 1.88 1.22 13.60
C LEU A 43 2.04 0.53 14.95
N PRO A 44 1.12 0.82 15.91
CA PRO A 44 1.15 0.13 17.19
C PRO A 44 1.03 -1.38 17.02
N PRO A 45 1.63 -2.16 17.93
CA PRO A 45 1.55 -3.62 17.83
C PRO A 45 0.11 -4.12 17.82
N HIS A 46 -0.16 -5.08 16.96
CA HIS A 46 -1.47 -5.71 16.87
C HIS A 46 -1.29 -7.12 16.27
N PRO A 47 -2.03 -8.13 16.75
CA PRO A 47 -1.87 -9.50 16.24
C PRO A 47 -2.08 -9.62 14.73
N ARG A 48 -2.85 -8.74 14.15
CA ARG A 48 -3.17 -8.78 12.71
C ARG A 48 -2.46 -7.70 11.91
N ILE A 49 -1.45 -7.04 12.49
CA ILE A 49 -0.63 -6.07 11.78
C ILE A 49 0.82 -6.53 11.76
N GLN A 50 1.40 -6.59 10.57
CA GLN A 50 2.81 -6.84 10.38
C GLN A 50 3.45 -5.59 9.80
N ASN A 51 4.38 -4.99 10.54
CA ASN A 51 5.09 -3.80 10.06
C ASN A 51 6.31 -4.22 9.26
N ILE A 52 6.46 -3.66 8.07
CA ILE A 52 7.65 -3.84 7.24
C ILE A 52 8.23 -2.47 6.96
N HIS A 53 9.53 -2.33 7.18
CA HIS A 53 10.22 -1.05 7.01
C HIS A 53 10.94 -0.98 5.68
N GLY A 54 10.77 0.15 5.00
CA GLY A 54 11.48 0.41 3.76
C GLY A 54 10.66 1.24 2.80
N SER A 55 11.23 1.47 1.62
CA SER A 55 10.61 2.29 0.59
C SER A 55 10.28 1.44 -0.64
N ILE A 56 9.15 1.75 -1.29
CA ILE A 56 8.75 1.05 -2.51
C ILE A 56 9.65 1.37 -3.70
N GLU A 57 10.56 2.33 -3.56
CA GLU A 57 11.55 2.57 -4.63
C GLU A 57 12.53 1.43 -4.78
N HIS A 58 12.62 0.54 -3.80
CA HIS A 58 13.54 -0.59 -3.81
C HIS A 58 12.82 -1.86 -4.23
N ARG A 59 13.19 -2.39 -5.38
CA ARG A 59 12.54 -3.57 -5.94
C ARG A 59 12.56 -4.76 -5.00
N ASP A 60 13.71 -5.04 -4.39
CA ASP A 60 13.86 -6.21 -3.52
C ASP A 60 12.92 -6.12 -2.32
N LEU A 61 12.75 -4.93 -1.76
CA LEU A 61 11.83 -4.73 -0.67
C LEU A 61 10.40 -4.99 -1.10
N VAL A 62 10.02 -4.48 -2.28
CA VAL A 62 8.67 -4.67 -2.79
C VAL A 62 8.38 -6.14 -3.01
N GLU A 63 9.31 -6.89 -3.59
CA GLU A 63 9.13 -8.31 -3.81
C GLU A 63 8.92 -9.06 -2.50
N LYS A 64 9.71 -8.71 -1.49
CA LYS A 64 9.59 -9.31 -0.16
C LYS A 64 8.27 -8.95 0.49
N ALA A 65 7.88 -7.68 0.40
CA ALA A 65 6.63 -7.22 1.01
C ALA A 65 5.40 -7.84 0.35
N MET A 66 5.51 -8.20 -0.92
CA MET A 66 4.39 -8.76 -1.68
C MET A 66 4.23 -10.27 -1.50
N ASP A 67 5.13 -10.93 -0.81
CA ASP A 67 5.07 -12.37 -0.65
C ASP A 67 3.78 -12.79 0.05
N GLY A 68 2.94 -13.55 -0.65
CA GLY A 68 1.66 -14.04 -0.12
C GLY A 68 0.54 -13.00 -0.08
N VAL A 69 0.79 -11.79 -0.54
CA VAL A 69 -0.21 -10.72 -0.51
C VAL A 69 -1.36 -11.01 -1.47
N THR A 70 -2.57 -10.79 -1.01
CA THR A 70 -3.77 -10.97 -1.83
C THR A 70 -4.34 -9.63 -2.31
N HIS A 71 -4.19 -8.59 -1.52
CA HIS A 71 -4.73 -7.26 -1.83
C HIS A 71 -3.68 -6.20 -1.59
N VAL A 72 -3.69 -5.16 -2.40
CA VAL A 72 -2.80 -4.01 -2.21
C VAL A 72 -3.63 -2.74 -2.15
N LEU A 73 -3.41 -1.94 -1.11
CA LEU A 73 -3.93 -0.59 -1.03
C LEU A 73 -2.76 0.37 -1.08
N HIS A 74 -2.64 1.08 -2.18
CA HIS A 74 -1.50 1.96 -2.42
C HIS A 74 -1.86 3.41 -2.10
N LEU A 75 -1.34 3.88 -0.97
CA LEU A 75 -1.60 5.24 -0.48
C LEU A 75 -0.33 6.08 -0.39
N ALA A 76 0.83 5.48 -0.64
CA ALA A 76 2.09 6.21 -0.49
C ALA A 76 2.19 7.34 -1.49
N THR A 77 2.54 8.52 -1.01
CA THR A 77 2.73 9.69 -1.86
C THR A 77 4.01 10.40 -1.45
N VAL A 78 4.56 11.18 -2.37
CA VAL A 78 5.67 12.07 -2.07
C VAL A 78 5.29 13.47 -2.52
N LYS A 79 5.65 14.44 -1.72
CA LYS A 79 5.32 15.83 -1.98
C LYS A 79 6.54 16.69 -2.26
N GLU A 80 7.73 16.10 -2.24
CA GLU A 80 8.93 16.92 -2.15
C GLU A 80 9.64 17.01 -3.49
N THR A 81 10.80 16.41 -3.63
CA THR A 81 11.65 16.66 -4.79
C THR A 81 11.25 15.85 -6.01
N PRO A 82 11.61 16.30 -7.22
CA PRO A 82 11.39 15.52 -8.43
C PRO A 82 12.00 14.13 -8.37
N GLU A 83 13.16 14.00 -7.72
CA GLU A 83 13.83 12.71 -7.59
C GLU A 83 12.99 11.74 -6.78
N GLN A 84 12.39 12.22 -5.67
CA GLN A 84 11.52 11.38 -4.85
C GLN A 84 10.25 11.01 -5.59
N ILE A 85 9.72 11.93 -6.38
CA ILE A 85 8.53 11.63 -7.18
C ILE A 85 8.83 10.50 -8.16
N MET A 86 9.97 10.57 -8.84
CA MET A 86 10.34 9.50 -9.77
C MET A 86 10.57 8.17 -9.05
N ASP A 87 11.31 8.21 -7.95
CA ASP A 87 11.69 6.98 -7.25
C ASP A 87 10.51 6.32 -6.55
N VAL A 88 9.70 7.10 -5.86
CA VAL A 88 8.59 6.54 -5.08
C VAL A 88 7.32 6.42 -5.91
N ALA A 89 6.93 7.52 -6.58
CA ALA A 89 5.66 7.50 -7.29
C ALA A 89 5.70 6.66 -8.56
N VAL A 90 6.79 6.73 -9.31
CA VAL A 90 6.89 6.04 -10.60
C VAL A 90 7.51 4.66 -10.44
N LYS A 91 8.73 4.60 -9.94
CA LYS A 91 9.42 3.31 -9.80
C LYS A 91 8.72 2.42 -8.79
N GLY A 92 8.30 2.99 -7.66
CA GLY A 92 7.61 2.22 -6.64
C GLY A 92 6.32 1.61 -7.15
N LEU A 93 5.53 2.39 -7.85
CA LEU A 93 4.30 1.89 -8.45
C LEU A 93 4.60 0.79 -9.47
N PHE A 94 5.62 0.98 -10.29
CA PHE A 94 6.01 -0.01 -11.27
C PHE A 94 6.39 -1.34 -10.60
N TRP A 95 7.22 -1.29 -9.55
CA TRP A 95 7.62 -2.51 -8.85
C TRP A 95 6.42 -3.21 -8.21
N LEU A 96 5.48 -2.43 -7.64
CA LEU A 96 4.27 -3.00 -7.05
C LEU A 96 3.43 -3.71 -8.11
N LEU A 97 3.21 -3.06 -9.25
CA LEU A 97 2.41 -3.66 -10.31
C LEU A 97 3.08 -4.91 -10.89
N GLU A 98 4.40 -4.89 -11.04
CA GLU A 98 5.13 -6.07 -11.52
C GLU A 98 5.02 -7.22 -10.52
N ALA A 99 5.14 -6.93 -9.23
CA ALA A 99 5.00 -7.96 -8.21
C ALA A 99 3.58 -8.54 -8.20
N CYS A 100 2.57 -7.70 -8.39
CA CYS A 100 1.19 -8.16 -8.51
C CYS A 100 1.02 -9.09 -9.71
N ARG A 101 1.59 -8.69 -10.85
CA ARG A 101 1.45 -9.46 -12.08
C ARG A 101 2.01 -10.87 -11.96
N THR A 102 3.07 -11.03 -11.19
CA THR A 102 3.73 -12.33 -11.06
C THR A 102 3.31 -13.11 -9.82
N SER A 103 2.49 -12.52 -8.96
CA SER A 103 2.08 -13.17 -7.71
C SER A 103 0.95 -14.16 -7.92
N PRO A 104 1.09 -15.41 -7.45
CA PRO A 104 0.01 -16.40 -7.59
C PRO A 104 -1.15 -16.16 -6.63
N THR A 105 -0.97 -15.35 -5.60
CA THR A 105 -1.99 -15.12 -4.58
C THR A 105 -2.74 -13.80 -4.76
N PHE A 106 -2.27 -12.95 -5.64
CA PHE A 106 -2.80 -11.60 -5.80
C PHE A 106 -4.23 -11.61 -6.35
N LYS A 107 -5.09 -10.77 -5.77
CA LYS A 107 -6.50 -10.66 -6.16
C LYS A 107 -6.92 -9.26 -6.59
N GLN A 108 -6.44 -8.22 -5.88
CA GLN A 108 -6.94 -6.87 -6.14
C GLN A 108 -5.91 -5.80 -5.78
N PHE A 109 -5.84 -4.78 -6.64
CA PHE A 109 -4.99 -3.61 -6.42
C PHE A 109 -5.90 -2.38 -6.35
N ILE A 110 -5.78 -1.61 -5.27
CA ILE A 110 -6.55 -0.39 -5.08
C ILE A 110 -5.57 0.76 -4.93
N MET A 111 -5.72 1.77 -5.76
CA MET A 111 -4.90 2.96 -5.71
C MET A 111 -5.79 4.16 -5.47
N VAL A 112 -5.45 4.97 -4.48
CA VAL A 112 -6.21 6.18 -4.18
C VAL A 112 -5.50 7.35 -4.84
N GLY A 113 -6.17 7.97 -5.81
CA GLY A 113 -5.64 9.15 -6.46
C GLY A 113 -6.08 10.42 -5.74
N GLY A 114 -5.19 11.40 -5.73
CA GLY A 114 -5.52 12.69 -5.18
C GLY A 114 -6.25 13.58 -6.19
N ASP A 115 -6.88 14.61 -5.68
CA ASP A 115 -7.61 15.56 -6.53
C ASP A 115 -6.71 16.19 -7.58
N ALA A 116 -5.48 16.50 -7.21
CA ALA A 116 -4.54 17.10 -8.14
C ALA A 116 -4.18 16.16 -9.28
N GLY A 117 -4.20 14.86 -9.04
CA GLY A 117 -3.89 13.89 -10.07
C GLY A 117 -5.04 13.61 -11.02
N MET A 118 -6.26 13.93 -10.60
CA MET A 118 -7.44 13.59 -11.37
C MET A 118 -8.27 14.80 -11.77
N GLY A 119 -8.54 15.67 -10.80
CA GLY A 119 -9.48 16.75 -11.01
C GLY A 119 -9.06 17.76 -12.06
N HIS A 120 -7.77 18.01 -12.17
CA HIS A 120 -7.29 19.03 -13.08
C HIS A 120 -7.21 18.56 -14.53
N PHE A 121 -7.17 17.27 -14.75
CA PHE A 121 -7.01 16.73 -16.08
C PHE A 121 -8.32 16.47 -16.79
N VAL A 122 -9.37 16.33 -16.06
CA VAL A 122 -10.65 16.04 -16.67
C VAL A 122 -11.37 17.29 -17.12
N TYR A 123 -10.82 18.43 -16.83
CA TYR A 123 -11.42 19.69 -17.23
C TYR A 123 -10.88 20.20 -18.52
N PRO A 124 -11.61 21.01 -19.17
CA PRO A 124 -12.98 21.35 -18.88
C PRO A 124 -13.92 20.26 -19.38
N HIS A 125 -14.99 20.14 -18.68
CA HIS A 125 -16.05 19.25 -19.15
C HIS A 125 -17.37 19.72 -18.64
#